data_32b993276aa5ee6d35db2f65ecfb9fa7
#
_entry.id   32b993276aa5ee6d35db2f65ecfb9fa7
#
_cell.length_a   1.000
_cell.length_b   1.000
_cell.length_c   1.000
_cell.angle_alpha   90.00
_cell.angle_beta   90.00
_cell.angle_gamma   90.00
#
_symmetry.space_group_name_H-M   'P 1'
#
loop_
_entity.id
_entity.type
_entity.pdbx_description
1 polymer ?
#
loop_
_entity_poly.entity_id
_entity_poly.type
_entity_poly.pdbx_seq_one_letter_code
_entity_poly.pdbx_strand_id
1 'polypeptide(L)'
;TMPTGYTASTLGADCNDNDASTHQTAPYYVDADGDGYGAGSATLCASVAPTGYAASTLGSDCNDNDASAYQTATLYVDVDGDGYDNGSSVMCYGTLPTGYAVSTLGSDCNDNDASTHQTAIYYVDADGDGYGAGLVSLCASVAPTGYVAISLGADCNDNDASAYQTATLYVDVDGDGYDNGSSVMCYGTLPTGYAVSTLGSDCN
;
A
#
# COMPACT_ATOMS: atom_id res chain seq x y z
N THR A 1 -30.71 10.95 -75.83
CA THR A 1 -29.60 11.57 -75.08
C THR A 1 -29.90 11.37 -73.58
N MET A 2 -28.87 10.94 -72.85
CA MET A 2 -28.95 10.71 -71.43
C MET A 2 -29.09 12.06 -70.70
N PRO A 3 -29.95 12.20 -69.67
CA PRO A 3 -30.04 13.44 -68.91
C PRO A 3 -28.73 13.76 -68.19
N THR A 4 -28.44 15.05 -67.96
CA THR A 4 -27.30 15.48 -67.18
C THR A 4 -27.36 14.92 -65.75
N GLY A 5 -26.27 14.40 -65.25
CA GLY A 5 -26.22 13.77 -63.91
C GLY A 5 -26.59 12.28 -63.87
N TYR A 6 -26.84 11.64 -65.05
CA TYR A 6 -27.10 10.20 -65.12
C TYR A 6 -26.03 9.47 -65.93
N THR A 7 -25.75 8.21 -65.58
CA THR A 7 -24.85 7.32 -66.34
C THR A 7 -25.58 6.05 -66.74
N ALA A 8 -25.11 5.38 -67.83
CA ALA A 8 -25.69 4.10 -68.30
C ALA A 8 -25.32 2.90 -67.42
N SER A 9 -24.27 3.01 -66.63
CA SER A 9 -23.81 2.01 -65.68
C SER A 9 -23.08 2.67 -64.52
N THR A 10 -23.07 2.03 -63.37
CA THR A 10 -22.38 2.50 -62.16
C THR A 10 -21.47 1.40 -61.63
N LEU A 11 -20.41 1.78 -60.91
CA LEU A 11 -19.50 0.91 -60.20
C LEU A 11 -20.04 0.45 -58.83
N GLY A 12 -21.11 1.06 -58.40
CA GLY A 12 -21.78 0.80 -57.11
C GLY A 12 -22.49 2.03 -56.57
N ALA A 13 -22.98 1.95 -55.34
CA ALA A 13 -23.55 3.09 -54.64
C ALA A 13 -22.48 4.09 -54.25
N ASP A 14 -22.77 5.38 -54.47
CA ASP A 14 -21.91 6.49 -54.06
C ASP A 14 -22.44 7.07 -52.73
N CYS A 15 -21.58 7.26 -51.75
CA CYS A 15 -21.94 7.83 -50.45
C CYS A 15 -21.94 9.37 -50.46
N ASN A 16 -21.33 10.01 -51.50
CA ASN A 16 -21.32 11.46 -51.68
C ASN A 16 -21.31 11.87 -53.16
N ASP A 17 -22.49 11.85 -53.80
CA ASP A 17 -22.70 12.13 -55.20
C ASP A 17 -22.31 13.59 -55.64
N ASN A 18 -21.85 14.42 -54.68
CA ASN A 18 -21.33 15.76 -54.92
C ASN A 18 -19.79 15.84 -54.97
N ASP A 19 -19.09 14.74 -54.66
CA ASP A 19 -17.62 14.70 -54.62
C ASP A 19 -17.09 13.43 -55.31
N ALA A 20 -16.64 13.57 -56.52
CA ALA A 20 -16.12 12.46 -57.31
C ALA A 20 -14.88 11.77 -56.73
N SER A 21 -14.23 12.32 -55.72
CA SER A 21 -13.12 11.70 -54.99
C SER A 21 -13.52 10.84 -53.82
N THR A 22 -14.80 10.97 -53.37
CA THR A 22 -15.32 10.30 -52.17
C THR A 22 -16.62 9.54 -52.51
N HIS A 23 -16.50 8.24 -52.77
CA HIS A 23 -17.62 7.42 -53.30
C HIS A 23 -17.85 6.15 -52.48
N GLN A 24 -17.02 5.88 -51.44
CA GLN A 24 -17.17 4.69 -50.57
C GLN A 24 -17.08 5.07 -49.09
N THR A 25 -17.85 4.38 -48.28
CA THR A 25 -17.72 4.46 -46.83
C THR A 25 -16.59 3.55 -46.37
N ALA A 26 -15.80 4.01 -45.37
CA ALA A 26 -14.79 3.22 -44.70
C ALA A 26 -14.87 3.37 -43.18
N PRO A 27 -14.47 2.36 -42.41
CA PRO A 27 -14.35 2.50 -40.98
C PRO A 27 -13.11 3.34 -40.63
N TYR A 28 -13.27 4.28 -39.73
CA TYR A 28 -12.22 5.08 -39.13
C TYR A 28 -12.32 5.03 -37.63
N TYR A 29 -11.20 5.16 -36.96
CA TYR A 29 -11.13 5.20 -35.49
C TYR A 29 -11.16 6.66 -35.06
N VAL A 30 -11.90 6.97 -33.98
CA VAL A 30 -11.89 8.28 -33.34
C VAL A 30 -10.55 8.47 -32.66
N ASP A 31 -9.82 9.51 -33.02
CA ASP A 31 -8.48 9.84 -32.56
C ASP A 31 -8.39 11.37 -32.58
N ALA A 32 -8.97 12.00 -31.52
CA ALA A 32 -9.17 13.44 -31.51
C ALA A 32 -7.90 14.19 -31.13
N ASP A 33 -7.01 13.58 -30.34
CA ASP A 33 -5.75 14.15 -29.90
C ASP A 33 -4.55 13.75 -30.78
N GLY A 34 -4.71 12.71 -31.62
CA GLY A 34 -3.74 12.33 -32.64
C GLY A 34 -2.57 11.49 -32.14
N ASP A 35 -2.77 10.73 -31.03
CA ASP A 35 -1.72 9.91 -30.44
C ASP A 35 -1.62 8.50 -31.07
N GLY A 36 -2.62 8.15 -31.91
CA GLY A 36 -2.69 6.87 -32.61
C GLY A 36 -3.49 5.79 -31.88
N TYR A 37 -3.99 6.03 -30.69
CA TYR A 37 -4.99 5.18 -30.00
C TYR A 37 -6.41 5.68 -30.35
N GLY A 38 -7.43 4.87 -30.11
CA GLY A 38 -8.77 5.25 -30.56
C GLY A 38 -9.85 5.03 -29.53
N ALA A 39 -10.66 6.06 -29.26
CA ALA A 39 -11.79 6.02 -28.34
C ALA A 39 -13.01 5.26 -28.91
N GLY A 40 -12.96 4.82 -30.15
CA GLY A 40 -14.05 4.09 -30.80
C GLY A 40 -13.91 4.11 -32.31
N SER A 41 -14.95 3.71 -33.05
CA SER A 41 -14.94 3.73 -34.52
C SER A 41 -16.23 4.29 -35.11
N ALA A 42 -16.10 4.90 -36.27
CA ALA A 42 -17.22 5.39 -37.10
C ALA A 42 -17.04 4.97 -38.54
N THR A 43 -18.14 4.70 -39.23
CA THR A 43 -18.11 4.49 -40.68
C THR A 43 -18.40 5.81 -41.35
N LEU A 44 -17.45 6.34 -42.08
CA LEU A 44 -17.52 7.65 -42.69
C LEU A 44 -17.43 7.54 -44.22
N CYS A 45 -18.13 8.43 -44.94
CA CYS A 45 -17.98 8.62 -46.37
C CYS A 45 -16.76 9.53 -46.58
N ALA A 46 -15.57 8.93 -46.67
CA ALA A 46 -14.30 9.63 -46.84
C ALA A 46 -13.27 8.71 -47.46
N SER A 47 -12.46 9.25 -48.37
CA SER A 47 -11.34 8.53 -49.01
C SER A 47 -10.04 8.57 -48.21
N VAL A 48 -9.95 9.50 -47.26
CA VAL A 48 -8.83 9.65 -46.29
C VAL A 48 -9.44 9.97 -44.93
N ALA A 49 -8.77 9.62 -43.82
CA ALA A 49 -9.23 9.92 -42.50
C ALA A 49 -9.42 11.43 -42.28
N PRO A 50 -10.60 11.88 -41.89
CA PRO A 50 -10.82 13.30 -41.54
C PRO A 50 -10.06 13.67 -40.26
N THR A 51 -9.96 14.98 -40.00
CA THR A 51 -9.41 15.47 -38.72
C THR A 51 -10.15 14.85 -37.53
N GLY A 52 -9.42 14.39 -36.53
CA GLY A 52 -9.97 13.70 -35.37
C GLY A 52 -10.29 12.22 -35.59
N TYR A 53 -9.81 11.65 -36.71
CA TYR A 53 -9.95 10.23 -37.04
C TYR A 53 -8.68 9.65 -37.60
N ALA A 54 -8.43 8.37 -37.36
CA ALA A 54 -7.31 7.60 -37.91
C ALA A 54 -7.84 6.41 -38.74
N ALA A 55 -7.08 6.00 -39.77
CA ALA A 55 -7.39 4.83 -40.58
C ALA A 55 -7.09 3.49 -39.88
N SER A 56 -6.25 3.54 -38.86
CA SER A 56 -5.88 2.41 -37.99
C SER A 56 -5.66 2.91 -36.57
N THR A 57 -5.69 2.02 -35.60
CA THR A 57 -5.41 2.33 -34.19
C THR A 57 -4.39 1.37 -33.61
N LEU A 58 -3.59 1.83 -32.63
CA LEU A 58 -2.68 1.04 -31.81
C LEU A 58 -3.42 0.29 -30.68
N GLY A 59 -4.63 0.72 -30.34
CA GLY A 59 -5.46 0.13 -29.29
C GLY A 59 -6.55 1.08 -28.83
N SER A 60 -7.26 0.72 -27.76
CA SER A 60 -8.26 1.60 -27.16
C SER A 60 -7.62 2.74 -26.42
N ASP A 61 -8.19 3.93 -26.58
CA ASP A 61 -7.84 5.12 -25.81
C ASP A 61 -8.80 5.32 -24.63
N CYS A 62 -8.26 5.66 -23.48
CA CYS A 62 -9.03 5.98 -22.29
C CYS A 62 -9.28 7.50 -22.13
N ASN A 63 -8.57 8.36 -22.89
CA ASN A 63 -8.77 9.81 -22.87
C ASN A 63 -8.44 10.49 -24.22
N ASP A 64 -9.29 10.37 -25.20
CA ASP A 64 -9.19 10.91 -26.58
C ASP A 64 -9.07 12.47 -26.66
N ASN A 65 -8.75 13.13 -25.56
CA ASN A 65 -8.47 14.57 -25.49
C ASN A 65 -7.08 14.89 -24.92
N ASP A 66 -6.28 13.86 -24.62
CA ASP A 66 -4.94 14.03 -24.03
C ASP A 66 -4.00 12.95 -24.56
N ALA A 67 -3.26 13.24 -25.61
CA ALA A 67 -2.29 12.36 -26.25
C ALA A 67 -1.18 11.80 -25.33
N SER A 68 -1.13 12.23 -24.08
CA SER A 68 -0.24 11.67 -23.06
C SER A 68 -0.88 10.57 -22.20
N ALA A 69 -2.17 10.26 -22.42
CA ALA A 69 -2.94 9.34 -21.57
C ALA A 69 -3.87 8.44 -22.41
N TYR A 70 -3.38 7.27 -22.82
CA TYR A 70 -4.04 6.36 -23.75
C TYR A 70 -4.29 4.95 -23.23
N GLN A 71 -3.75 4.55 -22.08
CA GLN A 71 -3.93 3.20 -21.53
C GLN A 71 -4.47 3.23 -20.10
N THR A 72 -5.34 2.27 -19.78
CA THR A 72 -5.90 2.12 -18.42
C THR A 72 -5.27 0.94 -17.72
N ALA A 73 -4.78 1.15 -16.50
CA ALA A 73 -4.37 0.08 -15.60
C ALA A 73 -4.65 0.43 -14.13
N THR A 74 -4.64 -0.59 -13.28
CA THR A 74 -4.53 -0.39 -11.85
C THR A 74 -3.09 -0.03 -11.54
N LEU A 75 -2.88 1.13 -10.95
CA LEU A 75 -1.59 1.58 -10.46
C LEU A 75 -1.59 1.58 -8.93
N TYR A 76 -0.46 1.22 -8.37
CA TYR A 76 -0.21 1.11 -6.94
C TYR A 76 0.61 2.32 -6.49
N VAL A 77 0.22 2.95 -5.38
CA VAL A 77 0.97 4.07 -4.79
C VAL A 77 2.23 3.51 -4.14
N ASP A 78 3.39 3.92 -4.63
CA ASP A 78 4.73 3.48 -4.20
C ASP A 78 5.65 4.71 -4.31
N VAL A 79 5.61 5.56 -3.28
CA VAL A 79 6.26 6.88 -3.31
C VAL A 79 7.76 6.77 -3.07
N ASP A 80 8.19 5.83 -2.23
CA ASP A 80 9.59 5.62 -1.90
C ASP A 80 10.30 4.59 -2.80
N GLY A 81 9.52 3.82 -3.60
CA GLY A 81 10.04 2.94 -4.63
C GLY A 81 10.57 1.60 -4.13
N ASP A 82 10.08 1.11 -3.00
CA ASP A 82 10.53 -0.17 -2.43
C ASP A 82 9.76 -1.39 -2.96
N GLY A 83 8.68 -1.13 -3.71
CA GLY A 83 7.82 -2.14 -4.33
C GLY A 83 6.63 -2.57 -3.50
N TYR A 84 6.42 -2.05 -2.30
CA TYR A 84 5.18 -2.18 -1.53
C TYR A 84 4.28 -0.97 -1.79
N ASP A 85 3.01 -1.05 -1.47
CA ASP A 85 2.04 -0.01 -1.81
C ASP A 85 1.21 0.47 -0.64
N ASN A 86 0.81 1.75 -0.71
CA ASN A 86 -0.14 2.37 0.22
C ASN A 86 -1.54 2.52 -0.40
N GLY A 87 -1.90 1.62 -1.31
CA GLY A 87 -3.19 1.58 -1.99
C GLY A 87 -3.07 1.66 -3.50
N SER A 88 -4.19 1.52 -4.19
CA SER A 88 -4.23 1.47 -5.64
C SER A 88 -5.41 2.23 -6.23
N SER A 89 -5.26 2.65 -7.48
CA SER A 89 -6.35 3.25 -8.27
C SER A 89 -6.26 2.85 -9.73
N VAL A 90 -7.42 2.83 -10.40
CA VAL A 90 -7.47 2.66 -11.86
C VAL A 90 -7.23 4.03 -12.50
N MET A 91 -6.21 4.13 -13.31
CA MET A 91 -5.79 5.38 -13.96
C MET A 91 -5.68 5.24 -15.48
N CYS A 92 -6.05 6.29 -16.19
CA CYS A 92 -5.72 6.49 -17.58
C CYS A 92 -4.37 7.21 -17.65
N TYR A 93 -3.38 6.63 -18.33
CA TYR A 93 -2.02 7.18 -18.39
C TYR A 93 -1.30 6.73 -19.67
N GLY A 94 -0.25 7.40 -20.05
CA GLY A 94 0.67 6.96 -21.11
C GLY A 94 2.03 6.58 -20.54
N THR A 95 2.67 7.51 -19.83
CA THR A 95 3.89 7.24 -19.07
C THR A 95 3.53 7.02 -17.59
N LEU A 96 4.15 6.02 -16.97
CA LEU A 96 3.91 5.71 -15.54
C LEU A 96 4.19 6.96 -14.68
N PRO A 97 3.22 7.46 -13.91
CA PRO A 97 3.42 8.62 -13.06
C PRO A 97 4.43 8.35 -11.94
N THR A 98 5.18 9.38 -11.54
CA THR A 98 6.10 9.28 -10.39
C THR A 98 5.33 8.91 -9.12
N GLY A 99 5.88 8.03 -8.29
CA GLY A 99 5.24 7.55 -7.07
C GLY A 99 4.18 6.49 -7.30
N TYR A 100 4.17 5.87 -8.48
CA TYR A 100 3.27 4.76 -8.80
C TYR A 100 4.03 3.58 -9.39
N ALA A 101 3.54 2.38 -9.14
CA ALA A 101 4.02 1.12 -9.71
C ALA A 101 2.89 0.38 -10.45
N VAL A 102 3.25 -0.48 -11.41
CA VAL A 102 2.29 -1.35 -12.14
C VAL A 102 2.05 -2.69 -11.43
N SER A 103 2.83 -2.98 -10.40
CA SER A 103 2.72 -4.19 -9.56
C SER A 103 3.19 -3.89 -8.16
N THR A 104 2.79 -4.71 -7.20
CA THR A 104 3.13 -4.55 -5.79
C THR A 104 3.60 -5.88 -5.20
N LEU A 105 4.42 -5.82 -4.14
CA LEU A 105 4.80 -6.95 -3.28
C LEU A 105 3.83 -7.09 -2.08
N GLY A 106 2.98 -6.12 -1.84
CA GLY A 106 1.98 -6.07 -0.76
C GLY A 106 1.86 -4.68 -0.16
N SER A 107 1.07 -4.56 0.90
CA SER A 107 0.82 -3.27 1.54
C SER A 107 2.04 -2.72 2.25
N ASP A 108 2.25 -1.41 2.12
CA ASP A 108 3.22 -0.63 2.86
C ASP A 108 2.58 0.06 4.06
N CYS A 109 3.26 0.04 5.19
CA CYS A 109 2.86 0.78 6.38
C CYS A 109 3.51 2.17 6.49
N ASN A 110 4.53 2.48 5.65
CA ASN A 110 5.21 3.78 5.60
C ASN A 110 5.80 4.13 4.22
N ASP A 111 4.97 4.49 3.29
CA ASP A 111 5.23 4.84 1.88
C ASP A 111 6.20 6.06 1.69
N ASN A 112 6.96 6.43 2.72
CA ASN A 112 7.99 7.47 2.70
C ASN A 112 9.36 6.97 3.16
N ASP A 113 9.49 5.68 3.47
CA ASP A 113 10.73 5.07 3.95
C ASP A 113 10.88 3.65 3.44
N ALA A 114 11.55 3.48 2.33
CA ALA A 114 11.81 2.21 1.64
C ALA A 114 12.49 1.11 2.51
N SER A 115 12.92 1.43 3.70
CA SER A 115 13.45 0.45 4.65
C SER A 115 12.40 -0.12 5.59
N THR A 116 11.17 0.43 5.58
CA THR A 116 10.12 0.16 6.56
C THR A 116 8.75 0.02 5.87
N HIS A 117 8.43 -1.20 5.43
CA HIS A 117 7.19 -1.50 4.68
C HIS A 117 6.25 -2.48 5.40
N GLN A 118 6.65 -3.06 6.55
CA GLN A 118 5.83 -4.04 7.26
C GLN A 118 5.66 -3.68 8.73
N THR A 119 4.46 -3.97 9.26
CA THR A 119 4.23 -3.91 10.70
C THR A 119 4.78 -5.16 11.39
N ALA A 120 5.46 -4.96 12.52
CA ALA A 120 5.89 -6.03 13.40
C ALA A 120 5.36 -5.82 14.82
N ILE A 121 5.30 -6.90 15.59
CA ILE A 121 4.88 -6.87 16.99
C ILE A 121 6.12 -6.73 17.85
N TYR A 122 6.11 -5.74 18.75
CA TYR A 122 7.14 -5.46 19.71
C TYR A 122 6.58 -5.45 21.13
N TYR A 123 7.44 -5.72 22.10
CA TYR A 123 7.13 -5.53 23.51
C TYR A 123 7.56 -4.12 23.93
N VAL A 124 6.72 -3.46 24.73
CA VAL A 124 7.09 -2.19 25.36
C VAL A 124 8.15 -2.49 26.44
N ASP A 125 9.29 -1.79 26.38
CA ASP A 125 10.43 -1.93 27.29
C ASP A 125 11.02 -0.52 27.45
N ALA A 126 10.34 0.31 28.25
CA ALA A 126 10.65 1.72 28.35
C ALA A 126 11.94 2.00 29.14
N ASP A 127 12.30 1.13 30.09
CA ASP A 127 13.49 1.26 30.91
C ASP A 127 14.71 0.46 30.38
N GLY A 128 14.45 -0.44 29.41
CA GLY A 128 15.52 -1.14 28.67
C GLY A 128 16.13 -2.33 29.41
N ASP A 129 15.39 -2.98 30.30
CA ASP A 129 15.89 -4.13 31.07
C ASP A 129 15.68 -5.48 30.36
N GLY A 130 14.92 -5.47 29.26
CA GLY A 130 14.62 -6.64 28.44
C GLY A 130 13.34 -7.38 28.81
N TYR A 131 12.61 -6.98 29.86
CA TYR A 131 11.27 -7.44 30.16
C TYR A 131 10.25 -6.52 29.50
N GLY A 132 9.03 -6.97 29.29
CA GLY A 132 8.06 -6.19 28.52
C GLY A 132 6.72 -5.99 29.22
N ALA A 133 6.28 -4.74 29.28
CA ALA A 133 5.01 -4.34 29.88
C ALA A 133 3.78 -4.64 29.03
N GLY A 134 3.93 -4.96 27.75
CA GLY A 134 2.81 -5.26 26.84
C GLY A 134 3.25 -5.36 25.39
N LEU A 135 2.30 -5.62 24.50
CA LEU A 135 2.51 -5.79 23.06
C LEU A 135 1.97 -4.59 22.28
N VAL A 136 2.70 -4.17 21.25
CA VAL A 136 2.26 -3.15 20.30
C VAL A 136 2.65 -3.57 18.88
N SER A 137 1.81 -3.21 17.89
CA SER A 137 2.14 -3.36 16.47
C SER A 137 2.67 -2.02 15.95
N LEU A 138 3.90 -2.01 15.46
CA LEU A 138 4.56 -0.84 14.91
C LEU A 138 4.97 -1.07 13.46
N CYS A 139 4.89 -0.04 12.65
CA CYS A 139 5.52 0.02 11.34
C CYS A 139 7.01 0.29 11.55
N ALA A 140 7.80 -0.77 11.65
CA ALA A 140 9.24 -0.68 11.89
C ALA A 140 9.92 -2.01 11.54
N SER A 141 11.05 -1.95 10.84
CA SER A 141 11.88 -3.12 10.48
C SER A 141 12.78 -3.58 11.62
N VAL A 142 13.07 -2.69 12.56
CA VAL A 142 13.83 -2.95 13.80
C VAL A 142 13.10 -2.33 14.99
N ALA A 143 13.29 -2.90 16.19
CA ALA A 143 12.68 -2.37 17.40
C ALA A 143 13.15 -0.94 17.67
N PRO A 144 12.24 0.05 17.74
CA PRO A 144 12.58 1.42 18.13
C PRO A 144 13.01 1.49 19.59
N THR A 145 13.59 2.64 19.99
CA THR A 145 13.92 2.90 21.41
C THR A 145 12.67 2.76 22.28
N GLY A 146 12.78 2.08 23.42
CA GLY A 146 11.66 1.78 24.32
C GLY A 146 10.85 0.55 23.92
N TYR A 147 11.38 -0.26 22.99
CA TYR A 147 10.75 -1.50 22.55
C TYR A 147 11.77 -2.61 22.29
N VAL A 148 11.37 -3.85 22.49
CA VAL A 148 12.18 -5.03 22.16
C VAL A 148 11.39 -6.02 21.30
N ALA A 149 12.08 -6.72 20.39
CA ALA A 149 11.47 -7.74 19.53
C ALA A 149 11.18 -9.04 20.30
N ILE A 150 11.92 -9.30 21.36
CA ILE A 150 11.78 -10.47 22.22
C ILE A 150 11.88 -10.00 23.66
N SER A 151 10.88 -10.34 24.47
CA SER A 151 10.89 -10.06 25.91
C SER A 151 11.36 -11.29 26.71
N LEU A 152 12.09 -11.05 27.80
CA LEU A 152 12.48 -12.05 28.77
C LEU A 152 11.32 -12.51 29.68
N GLY A 153 10.23 -11.74 29.72
CA GLY A 153 9.02 -12.01 30.51
C GLY A 153 8.18 -10.76 30.67
N ALA A 154 7.09 -10.86 31.44
CA ALA A 154 6.28 -9.71 31.76
C ALA A 154 7.00 -8.81 32.76
N ASP A 155 6.97 -7.49 32.48
CA ASP A 155 7.45 -6.47 33.39
C ASP A 155 6.33 -5.96 34.28
N CYS A 156 6.60 -5.80 35.57
CA CYS A 156 5.68 -5.22 36.55
C CYS A 156 5.90 -3.70 36.75
N ASN A 157 7.01 -3.13 36.29
CA ASN A 157 7.32 -1.69 36.38
C ASN A 157 8.24 -1.18 35.27
N ASP A 158 7.73 -1.02 34.08
CA ASP A 158 8.38 -0.57 32.85
C ASP A 158 9.01 0.86 32.93
N ASN A 159 9.23 1.39 34.14
CA ASN A 159 9.94 2.65 34.39
C ASN A 159 11.11 2.47 35.35
N ASP A 160 11.43 1.25 35.77
CA ASP A 160 12.52 0.96 36.71
C ASP A 160 13.17 -0.39 36.38
N ALA A 161 14.23 -0.37 35.61
CA ALA A 161 14.99 -1.53 35.16
C ALA A 161 15.54 -2.42 36.32
N SER A 162 15.35 -2.02 37.55
CA SER A 162 15.67 -2.85 38.72
C SER A 162 14.48 -3.63 39.26
N ALA A 163 13.28 -3.50 38.66
CA ALA A 163 12.03 -4.09 39.17
C ALA A 163 11.17 -4.65 38.04
N TYR A 164 11.36 -5.92 37.66
CA TYR A 164 10.74 -6.55 36.49
C TYR A 164 9.89 -7.80 36.79
N GLN A 165 9.89 -8.33 38.01
CA GLN A 165 9.14 -9.53 38.36
C GLN A 165 8.26 -9.34 39.58
N THR A 166 7.06 -9.95 39.57
CA THR A 166 6.13 -9.90 40.70
C THR A 166 6.14 -11.22 41.45
N ALA A 167 6.31 -11.15 42.78
CA ALA A 167 6.07 -12.30 43.65
C ALA A 167 5.52 -11.85 44.99
N THR A 168 4.95 -12.81 45.73
CA THR A 168 4.68 -12.65 47.15
C THR A 168 6.02 -12.80 47.90
N LEU A 169 6.43 -11.74 48.56
CA LEU A 169 7.62 -11.73 49.40
C LEU A 169 7.20 -11.73 50.90
N TYR A 170 7.97 -12.44 51.69
CA TYR A 170 7.74 -12.62 53.11
C TYR A 170 8.73 -11.78 53.89
N VAL A 171 8.31 -11.05 54.92
CA VAL A 171 9.18 -10.22 55.75
C VAL A 171 9.95 -11.16 56.71
N ASP A 172 11.26 -11.27 56.50
CA ASP A 172 12.18 -12.09 57.24
C ASP A 172 13.47 -11.26 57.49
N VAL A 173 13.41 -10.46 58.56
CA VAL A 173 14.46 -9.43 58.81
C VAL A 173 15.71 -10.05 59.46
N ASP A 174 15.56 -11.08 60.26
CA ASP A 174 16.66 -11.74 60.94
C ASP A 174 17.20 -12.96 60.20
N GLY A 175 16.44 -13.42 59.15
CA GLY A 175 16.92 -14.49 58.26
C GLY A 175 16.78 -15.89 58.82
N ASP A 176 15.86 -16.12 59.73
CA ASP A 176 15.66 -17.43 60.37
C ASP A 176 14.68 -18.36 59.61
N GLY A 177 14.06 -17.81 58.55
CA GLY A 177 13.14 -18.50 57.65
C GLY A 177 11.67 -18.47 58.09
N TYR A 178 11.32 -17.81 59.17
CA TYR A 178 9.96 -17.49 59.57
C TYR A 178 9.59 -16.05 59.16
N ASP A 179 8.32 -15.77 58.94
CA ASP A 179 7.91 -14.46 58.44
C ASP A 179 7.06 -13.67 59.44
N ASN A 180 7.18 -12.35 59.36
CA ASN A 180 6.33 -11.40 60.10
C ASN A 180 5.31 -10.71 59.19
N GLY A 181 4.84 -11.44 58.14
CA GLY A 181 3.87 -11.02 57.14
C GLY A 181 4.42 -11.06 55.74
N SER A 182 3.53 -10.87 54.78
CA SER A 182 3.87 -10.92 53.34
C SER A 182 3.21 -9.82 52.54
N SER A 183 3.80 -9.50 51.39
CA SER A 183 3.21 -8.58 50.40
C SER A 183 3.58 -9.00 48.98
N VAL A 184 2.69 -8.67 48.05
CA VAL A 184 3.00 -8.80 46.60
C VAL A 184 3.84 -7.59 46.20
N MET A 185 5.05 -7.85 45.69
CA MET A 185 6.00 -6.80 45.30
C MET A 185 6.49 -6.98 43.87
N CYS A 186 6.69 -5.88 43.19
CA CYS A 186 7.46 -5.82 41.95
C CYS A 186 8.95 -5.60 42.35
N TYR A 187 9.84 -6.48 41.90
CA TYR A 187 11.24 -6.42 42.24
C TYR A 187 12.12 -7.09 41.16
N GLY A 188 13.38 -6.81 41.12
CA GLY A 188 14.38 -7.53 40.31
C GLY A 188 15.30 -8.37 41.19
N THR A 189 16.05 -7.69 42.06
CA THR A 189 16.85 -8.37 43.09
C THR A 189 16.02 -8.44 44.38
N LEU A 190 16.07 -9.60 45.06
CA LEU A 190 15.38 -9.79 46.35
C LEU A 190 15.81 -8.71 47.35
N PRO A 191 14.85 -7.90 47.88
CA PRO A 191 15.20 -6.85 48.84
C PRO A 191 15.72 -7.44 50.17
N THR A 192 16.61 -6.72 50.83
CA THR A 192 17.12 -7.12 52.15
C THR A 192 15.97 -7.20 53.18
N GLY A 193 15.92 -8.26 53.99
CA GLY A 193 14.89 -8.50 54.97
C GLY A 193 13.63 -9.12 54.39
N TYR A 194 13.68 -9.65 53.15
CA TYR A 194 12.61 -10.41 52.55
C TYR A 194 13.05 -11.79 52.08
N ALA A 195 12.14 -12.72 52.05
CA ALA A 195 12.31 -14.08 51.55
C ALA A 195 11.23 -14.42 50.52
N VAL A 196 11.55 -15.33 49.55
CA VAL A 196 10.58 -15.83 48.52
C VAL A 196 9.73 -17.00 49.04
N SER A 197 10.08 -17.55 50.24
CA SER A 197 9.35 -18.62 50.88
C SER A 197 9.48 -18.50 52.40
N THR A 198 8.62 -19.12 53.15
CA THR A 198 8.59 -19.09 54.60
C THR A 198 8.35 -20.50 55.17
N LEU A 199 8.80 -20.75 56.39
CA LEU A 199 8.51 -21.93 57.19
C LEU A 199 7.25 -21.73 58.04
N GLY A 200 6.71 -20.50 58.14
CA GLY A 200 5.54 -20.11 58.90
C GLY A 200 5.74 -18.76 59.58
N SER A 201 4.77 -18.31 60.35
CA SER A 201 4.82 -17.02 61.00
C SER A 201 5.85 -17.01 62.14
N ASP A 202 6.62 -15.92 62.21
CA ASP A 202 7.50 -15.61 63.32
C ASP A 202 6.66 -15.14 64.57
N CYS A 203 7.10 -15.48 65.74
CA CYS A 203 6.48 -15.08 67.00
C CYS A 203 7.30 -14.08 67.85
N ASN A 204 8.45 -13.58 67.33
CA ASN A 204 9.32 -12.63 68.03
C ASN A 204 9.26 -11.22 67.42
#